data_b26ab3c56a7b164eb97da9ad2d556092
#
_entry.id   b26ab3c56a7b164eb97da9ad2d556092
#
_cell.length_a   1.000
_cell.length_b   1.000
_cell.length_c   1.000
_cell.angle_alpha   90.00
_cell.angle_beta   90.00
_cell.angle_gamma   90.00
#
_symmetry.space_group_name_H-M   'P 1'
#
loop_
_entity.id
_entity.type
_entity.pdbx_description
1 polymer ?
#
loop_
_entity_poly.entity_id
_entity_poly.type
_entity_poly.pdbx_seq_one_letter_code
_entity_poly.pdbx_strand_id
1 'polypeptide(L)'
;MLGLLVDEPRHGYELDSLVQAQGLDAWLRLPSSSIYFVLKRLAGKEFIAPVGNDEKSQRQRYRITDRGLERMRQQVSDCLCQVDDTRENFRIACLMASVLDEQQLLQCLQVRRRAVMEKIAQIGSRRSRTLENPQGMALLDHELGILRAELGWLDKHQATIGRPQLSSLT
;
A
#
# COMPACT_ATOMS: atom_id res chain seq x y z
N MET A 1 6.57 -7.61 0.34
CA MET A 1 7.04 -9.03 0.26
C MET A 1 5.91 -10.03 0.07
N LEU A 2 4.86 -10.09 0.93
CA LEU A 2 3.74 -11.03 0.71
C LEU A 2 3.10 -10.87 -0.66
N GLY A 3 2.87 -9.65 -1.12
CA GLY A 3 2.28 -9.39 -2.43
C GLY A 3 3.05 -9.94 -3.63
N LEU A 4 4.38 -10.05 -3.51
CA LEU A 4 5.21 -10.65 -4.57
C LEU A 4 5.14 -12.19 -4.62
N LEU A 5 4.41 -12.80 -3.69
CA LEU A 5 4.21 -14.25 -3.58
C LEU A 5 2.75 -14.68 -3.84
N VAL A 6 1.87 -13.74 -4.22
CA VAL A 6 0.44 -14.03 -4.43
C VAL A 6 0.24 -14.91 -5.65
N ASP A 7 0.90 -14.58 -6.76
CA ASP A 7 0.66 -15.24 -8.04
C ASP A 7 1.38 -16.58 -8.16
N GLU A 8 2.61 -16.66 -7.66
CA GLU A 8 3.43 -17.87 -7.79
C GLU A 8 4.51 -18.01 -6.70
N PRO A 9 4.97 -19.23 -6.39
CA PRO A 9 6.10 -19.44 -5.50
C PRO A 9 7.40 -18.91 -6.10
N ARG A 10 8.21 -18.20 -5.28
CA ARG A 10 9.47 -17.55 -5.73
C ARG A 10 10.63 -17.81 -4.78
N HIS A 11 11.84 -17.78 -5.32
CA HIS A 11 13.07 -17.74 -4.54
C HIS A 11 13.40 -16.33 -4.03
N GLY A 12 14.25 -16.24 -3.00
CA GLY A 12 14.66 -14.94 -2.45
C GLY A 12 15.33 -14.03 -3.47
N TYR A 13 16.16 -14.56 -4.37
CA TYR A 13 16.82 -13.75 -5.40
C TYR A 13 15.83 -13.27 -6.49
N GLU A 14 14.81 -14.06 -6.84
CA GLU A 14 13.74 -13.63 -7.77
C GLU A 14 12.95 -12.47 -7.19
N LEU A 15 12.69 -12.51 -5.89
CA LEU A 15 12.03 -11.41 -5.17
C LEU A 15 12.89 -10.15 -5.16
N ASP A 16 14.20 -10.27 -4.98
CA ASP A 16 15.14 -9.15 -5.06
C ASP A 16 15.14 -8.51 -6.46
N SER A 17 15.25 -9.34 -7.49
CA SER A 17 15.20 -8.89 -8.88
C SER A 17 13.89 -8.19 -9.24
N LEU A 18 12.75 -8.69 -8.73
CA LEU A 18 11.43 -8.07 -8.95
C LEU A 18 11.31 -6.73 -8.24
N VAL A 19 11.81 -6.63 -7.00
CA VAL A 19 11.82 -5.36 -6.24
C VAL A 19 12.61 -4.30 -7.02
N GLN A 20 13.77 -4.66 -7.56
CA GLN A 20 14.61 -3.75 -8.38
C GLN A 20 13.93 -3.41 -9.71
N ALA A 21 13.44 -4.41 -10.44
CA ALA A 21 12.81 -4.22 -11.75
C ALA A 21 11.57 -3.32 -11.71
N GLN A 22 10.82 -3.36 -10.60
CA GLN A 22 9.65 -2.53 -10.37
C GLN A 22 9.98 -1.17 -9.72
N GLY A 23 11.26 -0.89 -9.45
CA GLY A 23 11.70 0.34 -8.79
C GLY A 23 11.21 0.47 -7.35
N LEU A 24 10.78 -0.64 -6.72
CA LEU A 24 10.25 -0.66 -5.36
C LEU A 24 11.36 -0.44 -4.31
N ASP A 25 12.61 -0.75 -4.63
CA ASP A 25 13.80 -0.51 -3.80
C ASP A 25 13.97 0.97 -3.46
N ALA A 26 13.78 1.85 -4.46
CA ALA A 26 13.83 3.31 -4.27
C ALA A 26 12.75 3.82 -3.31
N TRP A 27 11.59 3.13 -3.23
CA TRP A 27 10.46 3.53 -2.38
C TRP A 27 10.50 2.87 -1.01
N LEU A 28 10.93 1.60 -0.94
CA LEU A 28 10.89 0.81 0.29
C LEU A 28 12.16 0.94 1.11
N ARG A 29 13.22 1.56 0.57
CA ARG A 29 14.56 1.64 1.19
C ARG A 29 15.02 0.32 1.78
N LEU A 30 14.70 -0.80 1.09
CA LEU A 30 15.04 -2.15 1.52
C LEU A 30 16.38 -2.56 0.92
N PRO A 31 17.43 -2.72 1.71
CA PRO A 31 18.66 -3.33 1.22
C PRO A 31 18.40 -4.80 0.86
N SER A 32 19.01 -5.29 -0.24
CA SER A 32 18.85 -6.67 -0.74
C SER A 32 19.11 -7.73 0.34
N SER A 33 20.06 -7.48 1.25
CA SER A 33 20.33 -8.35 2.41
C SER A 33 19.14 -8.53 3.36
N SER A 34 18.18 -7.60 3.35
CA SER A 34 17.00 -7.65 4.22
C SER A 34 15.95 -8.66 3.73
N ILE A 35 15.96 -9.05 2.46
CA ILE A 35 14.94 -9.95 1.88
C ILE A 35 14.95 -11.30 2.57
N TYR A 36 16.13 -11.90 2.75
CA TYR A 36 16.24 -13.21 3.42
C TYR A 36 15.83 -13.15 4.89
N PHE A 37 16.15 -12.06 5.58
CA PHE A 37 15.69 -11.85 6.94
C PHE A 37 14.16 -11.74 7.02
N VAL A 38 13.56 -10.99 6.07
CA VAL A 38 12.09 -10.86 6.00
C VAL A 38 11.44 -12.20 5.69
N LEU A 39 11.96 -12.98 4.72
CA LEU A 39 11.46 -14.32 4.40
C LEU A 39 11.49 -15.24 5.62
N LYS A 40 12.63 -15.31 6.33
CA LYS A 40 12.74 -16.09 7.56
C LYS A 40 11.70 -15.69 8.61
N ARG A 41 11.49 -14.39 8.79
CA ARG A 41 10.50 -13.87 9.74
C ARG A 41 9.06 -14.17 9.31
N LEU A 42 8.76 -14.11 8.01
CA LEU A 42 7.44 -14.44 7.48
C LEU A 42 7.15 -15.94 7.59
N ALA A 43 8.15 -16.80 7.32
CA ALA A 43 8.04 -18.25 7.49
C ALA A 43 7.83 -18.62 8.97
N GLY A 44 8.58 -18.00 9.89
CA GLY A 44 8.40 -18.19 11.33
C GLY A 44 7.03 -17.77 11.87
N LYS A 45 6.30 -16.93 11.12
CA LYS A 45 4.91 -16.53 11.42
C LYS A 45 3.88 -17.35 10.62
N GLU A 46 4.33 -18.33 9.86
CA GLU A 46 3.49 -19.17 8.98
C GLU A 46 2.71 -18.35 7.91
N PHE A 47 3.16 -17.14 7.56
CA PHE A 47 2.56 -16.35 6.49
C PHE A 47 3.02 -16.80 5.10
N ILE A 48 4.15 -17.50 5.05
CA ILE A 48 4.67 -18.17 3.85
C ILE A 48 5.12 -19.58 4.23
N ALA A 49 5.10 -20.48 3.27
CA ALA A 49 5.56 -21.86 3.45
C ALA A 49 6.59 -22.21 2.37
N PRO A 50 7.61 -23.03 2.68
CA PRO A 50 8.53 -23.54 1.69
C PRO A 50 7.81 -24.45 0.70
N VAL A 51 8.24 -24.45 -0.56
CA VAL A 51 7.75 -25.34 -1.62
C VAL A 51 8.89 -26.28 -2.00
N GLY A 52 8.72 -27.58 -1.74
CA GLY A 52 9.74 -28.60 -1.95
C GLY A 52 10.40 -29.08 -0.65
N ASN A 53 11.19 -30.15 -0.74
CA ASN A 53 11.74 -30.86 0.43
C ASN A 53 13.11 -30.33 0.93
N ASP A 54 13.62 -29.25 0.38
CA ASP A 54 14.97 -28.78 0.68
C ASP A 54 14.96 -27.51 1.56
N GLU A 55 14.65 -27.71 2.84
CA GLU A 55 14.58 -26.64 3.85
C GLU A 55 15.94 -25.95 4.10
N LYS A 56 17.05 -26.54 3.67
CA LYS A 56 18.42 -26.06 3.92
C LYS A 56 19.03 -25.30 2.74
N SER A 57 18.38 -25.30 1.58
CA SER A 57 18.90 -24.67 0.38
C SER A 57 18.66 -23.15 0.36
N GLN A 58 19.68 -22.37 0.04
CA GLN A 58 19.53 -20.93 -0.30
C GLN A 58 18.61 -20.72 -1.53
N ARG A 59 18.28 -21.79 -2.27
CA ARG A 59 17.37 -21.81 -3.43
C ARG A 59 15.95 -22.17 -3.05
N GLN A 60 15.61 -22.18 -1.76
CA GLN A 60 14.26 -22.48 -1.30
C GLN A 60 13.24 -21.52 -1.90
N ARG A 61 12.20 -22.07 -2.54
CA ARG A 61 11.03 -21.30 -2.99
C ARG A 61 10.02 -21.20 -1.86
N TYR A 62 9.35 -20.06 -1.81
CA TYR A 62 8.29 -19.80 -0.84
C TYR A 62 6.98 -19.47 -1.55
N ARG A 63 5.89 -19.93 -1.01
CA ARG A 63 4.53 -19.55 -1.40
C ARG A 63 3.85 -18.82 -0.24
N ILE A 64 2.92 -17.93 -0.56
CA ILE A 64 2.02 -17.36 0.45
C ILE A 64 1.07 -18.44 0.97
N THR A 65 0.74 -18.41 2.26
CA THR A 65 -0.28 -19.26 2.87
C THR A 65 -1.62 -18.51 2.94
N ASP A 66 -2.73 -19.24 3.22
CA ASP A 66 -4.04 -18.58 3.43
C ASP A 66 -3.97 -17.57 4.57
N ARG A 67 -3.24 -17.91 5.66
CA ARG A 67 -2.98 -16.99 6.77
C ARG A 67 -2.17 -15.77 6.34
N GLY A 68 -1.20 -15.95 5.44
CA GLY A 68 -0.42 -14.87 4.86
C GLY A 68 -1.25 -13.96 3.97
N LEU A 69 -2.13 -14.53 3.16
CA LEU A 69 -3.03 -13.79 2.29
C LEU A 69 -4.04 -12.97 3.09
N GLU A 70 -4.63 -13.56 4.12
CA GLU A 70 -5.54 -12.85 5.02
C GLU A 70 -4.84 -11.70 5.76
N ARG A 71 -3.61 -11.94 6.26
CA ARG A 71 -2.79 -10.88 6.86
C ARG A 71 -2.48 -9.76 5.88
N MET A 72 -2.21 -10.09 4.62
CA MET A 72 -1.95 -9.13 3.57
C MET A 72 -3.21 -8.29 3.27
N ARG A 73 -4.38 -8.93 3.11
CA ARG A 73 -5.65 -8.22 2.90
C ARG A 73 -5.92 -7.22 4.01
N GLN A 74 -5.77 -7.64 5.27
CA GLN A 74 -5.95 -6.76 6.42
C GLN A 74 -5.00 -5.56 6.36
N GLN A 75 -3.70 -5.79 6.10
CA GLN A 75 -2.72 -4.70 6.02
C GLN A 75 -3.01 -3.73 4.87
N VAL A 76 -3.41 -4.23 3.70
CA VAL A 76 -3.78 -3.39 2.55
C VAL A 76 -4.99 -2.53 2.91
N SER A 77 -6.02 -3.14 3.50
CA SER A 77 -7.21 -2.42 3.97
C SER A 77 -6.86 -1.33 4.98
N ASP A 78 -6.08 -1.66 6.01
CA ASP A 78 -5.66 -0.70 7.03
C ASP A 78 -4.91 0.50 6.40
N CYS A 79 -3.95 0.23 5.51
CA CYS A 79 -3.16 1.26 4.84
C CYS A 79 -3.96 2.11 3.85
N LEU A 80 -4.97 1.54 3.20
CA LEU A 80 -5.87 2.29 2.33
C LEU A 80 -6.82 3.21 3.11
N CYS A 81 -7.24 2.79 4.30
CA CYS A 81 -8.17 3.56 5.14
C CYS A 81 -7.48 4.71 5.87
N GLN A 82 -6.23 4.51 6.31
CA GLN A 82 -5.51 5.48 7.14
C GLN A 82 -4.85 6.58 6.32
N VAL A 83 -4.86 7.80 6.84
CA VAL A 83 -4.12 8.94 6.29
C VAL A 83 -2.91 9.19 7.17
N ASP A 84 -1.76 8.65 6.75
CA ASP A 84 -0.47 8.87 7.39
C ASP A 84 0.31 10.03 6.73
N ASP A 85 1.30 10.56 7.43
CA ASP A 85 2.07 11.71 6.96
C ASP A 85 3.06 11.33 5.84
N THR A 86 3.52 10.08 5.80
CA THR A 86 4.52 9.61 4.82
C THR A 86 3.90 9.20 3.49
N ARG A 87 2.63 8.80 3.46
CA ARG A 87 1.91 8.25 2.30
C ARG A 87 2.57 7.04 1.63
N GLU A 88 3.69 6.56 2.15
CA GLU A 88 4.39 5.39 1.59
C GLU A 88 3.52 4.13 1.71
N ASN A 89 2.91 3.93 2.87
CA ASN A 89 2.01 2.80 3.11
C ASN A 89 0.80 2.81 2.18
N PHE A 90 0.22 4.00 1.94
CA PHE A 90 -0.90 4.14 1.01
C PHE A 90 -0.52 3.78 -0.42
N ARG A 91 0.64 4.25 -0.91
CA ARG A 91 1.14 3.91 -2.25
C ARG A 91 1.32 2.41 -2.44
N ILE A 92 1.94 1.74 -1.45
CA ILE A 92 2.13 0.29 -1.46
C ILE A 92 0.77 -0.42 -1.44
N ALA A 93 -0.17 0.06 -0.62
CA ALA A 93 -1.51 -0.50 -0.55
C ALA A 93 -2.27 -0.37 -1.87
N CYS A 94 -2.14 0.76 -2.57
CA CYS A 94 -2.72 0.93 -3.92
C CYS A 94 -2.16 -0.09 -4.92
N LEU A 95 -0.85 -0.35 -4.91
CA LEU A 95 -0.23 -1.37 -5.79
C LEU A 95 -0.74 -2.78 -5.49
N MET A 96 -1.12 -3.05 -4.25
CA MET A 96 -1.57 -4.36 -3.78
C MET A 96 -3.09 -4.46 -3.64
N ALA A 97 -3.83 -3.45 -4.12
CA ALA A 97 -5.28 -3.35 -3.92
C ALA A 97 -6.08 -4.49 -4.57
N SER A 98 -5.51 -5.17 -5.57
CA SER A 98 -6.12 -6.33 -6.24
C SER A 98 -6.39 -7.54 -5.33
N VAL A 99 -5.84 -7.57 -4.11
CA VAL A 99 -6.14 -8.61 -3.11
C VAL A 99 -7.49 -8.40 -2.39
N LEU A 100 -8.07 -7.20 -2.54
CA LEU A 100 -9.39 -6.85 -2.05
C LEU A 100 -10.42 -7.03 -3.16
N ASP A 101 -11.64 -7.39 -2.79
CA ASP A 101 -12.76 -7.28 -3.72
C ASP A 101 -13.15 -5.81 -3.95
N GLU A 102 -13.97 -5.57 -4.97
CA GLU A 102 -14.39 -4.22 -5.36
C GLU A 102 -15.11 -3.48 -4.23
N GLN A 103 -15.97 -4.18 -3.50
CA GLN A 103 -16.73 -3.59 -2.39
C GLN A 103 -15.82 -3.19 -1.24
N GLN A 104 -14.88 -4.05 -0.86
CA GLN A 104 -13.87 -3.77 0.16
C GLN A 104 -13.00 -2.58 -0.23
N LEU A 105 -12.55 -2.53 -1.47
CA LEU A 105 -11.74 -1.42 -1.98
C LEU A 105 -12.51 -0.10 -1.93
N LEU A 106 -13.74 -0.07 -2.42
CA LEU A 106 -14.60 1.11 -2.38
C LEU A 106 -14.83 1.59 -0.94
N GLN A 107 -15.08 0.68 -0.01
CA GLN A 107 -15.24 1.00 1.39
C GLN A 107 -13.98 1.65 1.99
N CYS A 108 -12.80 1.09 1.73
CA CYS A 108 -11.53 1.66 2.20
C CYS A 108 -11.32 3.08 1.66
N LEU A 109 -11.56 3.30 0.36
CA LEU A 109 -11.41 4.61 -0.26
C LEU A 109 -12.41 5.64 0.28
N GLN A 110 -13.65 5.22 0.61
CA GLN A 110 -14.65 6.08 1.25
C GLN A 110 -14.24 6.48 2.68
N VAL A 111 -13.69 5.54 3.45
CA VAL A 111 -13.15 5.83 4.79
C VAL A 111 -12.02 6.84 4.70
N ARG A 112 -11.06 6.61 3.79
CA ARG A 112 -9.94 7.52 3.57
C ARG A 112 -10.43 8.90 3.13
N ARG A 113 -11.38 8.97 2.20
CA ARG A 113 -11.96 10.23 1.74
C ARG A 113 -12.51 11.06 2.90
N ARG A 114 -13.25 10.43 3.82
CA ARG A 114 -13.75 11.10 5.02
C ARG A 114 -12.62 11.62 5.89
N ALA A 115 -11.61 10.81 6.15
CA ALA A 115 -10.45 11.20 6.96
C ALA A 115 -9.67 12.37 6.33
N VAL A 116 -9.51 12.40 4.99
CA VAL A 116 -8.90 13.52 4.28
C VAL A 116 -9.74 14.80 4.44
N MET A 117 -11.06 14.72 4.30
CA MET A 117 -11.96 15.88 4.50
C MET A 117 -11.88 16.41 5.93
N GLU A 118 -11.83 15.53 6.93
CA GLU A 118 -11.67 15.93 8.33
C GLU A 118 -10.32 16.63 8.57
N LYS A 119 -9.22 16.12 8.00
CA LYS A 119 -7.91 16.79 8.08
C LYS A 119 -7.95 18.17 7.42
N ILE A 120 -8.57 18.32 6.25
CA ILE A 120 -8.75 19.63 5.58
C ILE A 120 -9.50 20.61 6.49
N ALA A 121 -10.59 20.19 7.12
CA ALA A 121 -11.36 21.02 8.04
C ALA A 121 -10.55 21.42 9.28
N GLN A 122 -9.78 20.48 9.87
CA GLN A 122 -8.88 20.76 10.99
C GLN A 122 -7.81 21.79 10.66
N ILE A 123 -7.18 21.68 9.46
CA ILE A 123 -6.18 22.64 9.01
C ILE A 123 -6.84 24.01 8.76
N GLY A 124 -8.03 24.05 8.17
CA GLY A 124 -8.80 25.26 7.98
C GLY A 124 -9.04 26.02 9.28
N SER A 125 -9.40 25.29 10.37
CA SER A 125 -9.57 25.89 11.69
C SER A 125 -8.27 26.36 12.34
N ARG A 126 -7.14 25.69 12.09
CA ARG A 126 -5.81 26.13 12.55
C ARG A 126 -5.36 27.39 11.82
N ARG A 127 -5.63 27.49 10.53
CA ARG A 127 -5.28 28.65 9.69
C ARG A 127 -5.78 29.96 10.30
N SER A 128 -7.01 29.96 10.81
CA SER A 128 -7.62 31.15 11.45
C SER A 128 -6.88 31.62 12.71
N ARG A 129 -6.10 30.74 13.36
CA ARG A 129 -5.33 31.06 14.57
C ARG A 129 -3.86 31.39 14.29
N THR A 130 -3.36 31.16 13.08
CA THR A 130 -1.94 31.23 12.72
C THR A 130 -1.66 32.46 11.82
N LEU A 131 -2.60 33.40 11.71
CA LEU A 131 -2.55 34.56 10.79
C LEU A 131 -1.30 35.45 10.95
N GLU A 132 -0.63 35.42 12.09
CA GLU A 132 0.53 36.25 12.39
C GLU A 132 1.88 35.63 11.97
N ASN A 133 1.90 34.34 11.52
CA ASN A 133 3.12 33.66 11.12
C ASN A 133 3.09 33.29 9.63
N PRO A 134 3.77 34.07 8.75
CA PRO A 134 3.77 33.79 7.31
C PRO A 134 4.33 32.40 6.94
N GLN A 135 5.35 31.92 7.64
CA GLN A 135 5.96 30.59 7.39
C GLN A 135 4.99 29.48 7.80
N GLY A 136 4.29 29.64 8.92
CA GLY A 136 3.25 28.72 9.37
C GLY A 136 2.07 28.67 8.39
N MET A 137 1.68 29.84 7.83
CA MET A 137 0.65 29.91 6.80
C MET A 137 1.06 29.18 5.51
N ALA A 138 2.30 29.39 5.05
CA ALA A 138 2.81 28.71 3.85
C ALA A 138 2.83 27.19 4.03
N LEU A 139 3.19 26.68 5.23
CA LEU A 139 3.15 25.26 5.54
C LEU A 139 1.72 24.71 5.50
N LEU A 140 0.77 25.40 6.13
CA LEU A 140 -0.64 24.98 6.11
C LEU A 140 -1.24 24.99 4.69
N ASP A 141 -0.88 25.98 3.87
CA ASP A 141 -1.28 26.05 2.46
C ASP A 141 -0.71 24.88 1.64
N HIS A 142 0.55 24.52 1.88
CA HIS A 142 1.18 23.34 1.26
C HIS A 142 0.45 22.06 1.65
N GLU A 143 0.19 21.84 2.94
CA GLU A 143 -0.56 20.65 3.42
C GLU A 143 -1.97 20.59 2.83
N LEU A 144 -2.70 21.72 2.78
CA LEU A 144 -4.01 21.80 2.14
C LEU A 144 -3.97 21.47 0.65
N GLY A 145 -2.93 21.95 -0.06
CA GLY A 145 -2.73 21.65 -1.47
C GLY A 145 -2.61 20.15 -1.73
N ILE A 146 -1.83 19.46 -0.92
CA ILE A 146 -1.63 18.01 -1.02
C ILE A 146 -2.93 17.25 -0.72
N LEU A 147 -3.62 17.60 0.37
CA LEU A 147 -4.88 16.93 0.76
C LEU A 147 -5.99 17.14 -0.26
N ARG A 148 -6.08 18.34 -0.87
CA ARG A 148 -7.05 18.60 -1.95
C ARG A 148 -6.74 17.82 -3.22
N ALA A 149 -5.47 17.69 -3.58
CA ALA A 149 -5.05 16.86 -4.72
C ALA A 149 -5.41 15.39 -4.47
N GLU A 150 -5.18 14.88 -3.26
CA GLU A 150 -5.55 13.53 -2.86
C GLU A 150 -7.07 13.31 -2.90
N LEU A 151 -7.86 14.28 -2.39
CA LEU A 151 -9.31 14.21 -2.43
C LEU A 151 -9.83 14.13 -3.87
N GLY A 152 -9.29 14.97 -4.76
CA GLY A 152 -9.66 14.94 -6.18
C GLY A 152 -9.30 13.63 -6.88
N TRP A 153 -8.18 13.00 -6.48
CA TRP A 153 -7.81 11.67 -6.96
C TRP A 153 -8.79 10.60 -6.46
N LEU A 154 -9.14 10.62 -5.16
CA LEU A 154 -10.10 9.70 -4.55
C LEU A 154 -11.46 9.77 -5.23
N ASP A 155 -11.98 10.98 -5.49
CA ASP A 155 -13.27 11.19 -6.16
C ASP A 155 -13.26 10.58 -7.57
N LYS A 156 -12.19 10.79 -8.35
CA LYS A 156 -12.04 10.21 -9.69
C LYS A 156 -11.92 8.70 -9.66
N HIS A 157 -11.13 8.17 -8.74
CA HIS A 157 -10.83 6.74 -8.68
C HIS A 157 -12.05 5.94 -8.24
N GLN A 158 -12.81 6.41 -7.23
CA GLN A 158 -14.07 5.79 -6.82
C GLN A 158 -15.11 5.77 -7.95
N ALA A 159 -15.16 6.82 -8.77
CA ALA A 159 -16.06 6.87 -9.92
C ALA A 159 -15.69 5.87 -11.04
N THR A 160 -14.46 5.39 -11.07
CA THR A 160 -13.97 4.42 -12.07
C THR A 160 -14.18 2.98 -11.61
N ILE A 161 -14.04 2.72 -10.30
CA ILE A 161 -14.33 1.44 -9.68
C ILE A 161 -15.86 1.31 -9.71
N GLY A 162 -16.44 0.28 -10.24
CA GLY A 162 -17.91 0.09 -10.33
C GLY A 162 -18.53 0.54 -11.66
N ARG A 163 -17.72 1.04 -12.60
CA ARG A 163 -18.16 1.05 -13.99
C ARG A 163 -17.89 -0.32 -14.57
N PRO A 164 -18.92 -1.04 -15.09
CA PRO A 164 -18.66 -2.25 -15.84
C PRO A 164 -17.64 -1.88 -16.93
N GLN A 165 -16.50 -2.54 -16.94
CA GLN A 165 -15.59 -2.47 -18.09
C GLN A 165 -16.43 -2.96 -19.26
N LEU A 166 -16.88 -2.04 -20.09
CA LEU A 166 -17.34 -2.36 -21.44
C LEU A 166 -16.13 -3.02 -22.08
N SER A 167 -16.08 -4.36 -21.98
CA SER A 167 -15.14 -5.19 -22.68
C SER A 167 -15.17 -4.71 -24.14
N SER A 168 -14.03 -4.17 -24.57
CA SER A 168 -13.70 -3.97 -25.96
C SER A 168 -13.84 -5.32 -26.68
N LEU A 169 -15.06 -5.62 -27.11
CA LEU A 169 -15.33 -6.53 -28.20
C LEU A 169 -14.95 -5.79 -29.47
N THR A 170 -13.74 -6.02 -29.96
CA THR A 170 -13.43 -6.10 -31.40
C THR A 170 -12.10 -6.77 -31.57
#